data_cfa3a8469741039864078efd611f9920
#
_entry.id   cfa3a8469741039864078efd611f9920
#
_cell.length_a   1.000
_cell.length_b   1.000
_cell.length_c   1.000
_cell.angle_alpha   90.00
_cell.angle_beta   90.00
_cell.angle_gamma   90.00
#
_symmetry.space_group_name_H-M   'P 1'
#
loop_
_entity.id
_entity.type
_entity.pdbx_description
1 polymer ?
#
loop_
_entity_poly.entity_id
_entity_poly.type
_entity_poly.pdbx_seq_one_letter_code
_entity_poly.pdbx_strand_id
1 'polypeptide(L)'
;MFKNSIKKVAAVLVVATFSSLALLLVTPAAAQQPIVTRKILLREDSAIPGYEADLVAVEIPAGGREGRHTHPGLVMIYVQEGALTLDYEGKPTATYRAGDTFYVEPGKVHEGHNNGNTPVKALGTFIVKEGMPMTSQVR
;
A
#
# COMPACT_ATOMS: atom_id res chain seq x y z
N MET A 1 -29.00 77.02 -54.38
CA MET A 1 -28.11 77.20 -53.24
C MET A 1 -28.43 76.04 -52.26
N PHE A 2 -27.75 74.90 -52.43
CA PHE A 2 -28.04 73.66 -51.66
C PHE A 2 -26.97 73.45 -50.62
N LYS A 3 -27.33 73.47 -49.34
CA LYS A 3 -26.46 73.13 -48.21
C LYS A 3 -26.49 71.63 -48.01
N ASN A 4 -25.38 70.97 -48.27
CA ASN A 4 -25.20 69.55 -47.94
C ASN A 4 -24.86 69.41 -46.47
N SER A 5 -25.75 68.74 -45.70
CA SER A 5 -25.54 68.36 -44.31
C SER A 5 -24.96 66.94 -44.27
N ILE A 6 -23.67 66.82 -43.93
CA ILE A 6 -23.01 65.51 -43.76
C ILE A 6 -23.30 65.01 -42.37
N LYS A 7 -24.10 63.96 -42.26
CA LYS A 7 -24.35 63.23 -40.99
C LYS A 7 -23.16 62.31 -40.73
N LYS A 8 -22.42 62.62 -39.66
CA LYS A 8 -21.38 61.73 -39.14
C LYS A 8 -22.00 60.57 -38.39
N VAL A 9 -21.84 59.36 -38.94
CA VAL A 9 -22.21 58.13 -38.23
C VAL A 9 -21.02 57.72 -37.38
N ALA A 10 -21.20 57.74 -36.05
CA ALA A 10 -20.19 57.23 -35.12
C ALA A 10 -20.39 55.73 -34.98
N ALA A 11 -19.41 54.95 -35.44
CA ALA A 11 -19.38 53.51 -35.22
C ALA A 11 -18.89 53.23 -33.79
N VAL A 12 -19.74 52.68 -32.97
CA VAL A 12 -19.38 52.19 -31.62
C VAL A 12 -18.80 50.81 -31.75
N LEU A 13 -17.52 50.65 -31.52
CA LEU A 13 -16.82 49.38 -31.49
C LEU A 13 -17.02 48.77 -30.10
N VAL A 14 -17.87 47.75 -30.01
CA VAL A 14 -18.02 46.95 -28.78
C VAL A 14 -16.93 45.90 -28.75
N VAL A 15 -15.90 46.10 -27.96
CA VAL A 15 -14.86 45.08 -27.68
C VAL A 15 -15.39 44.14 -26.61
N ALA A 16 -15.84 42.98 -27.02
CA ALA A 16 -16.21 41.90 -26.10
C ALA A 16 -14.92 41.19 -25.62
N THR A 17 -14.50 41.47 -24.38
CA THR A 17 -13.42 40.78 -23.72
C THR A 17 -13.95 39.42 -23.19
N PHE A 18 -13.62 38.32 -23.90
CA PHE A 18 -13.82 37.00 -23.38
C PHE A 18 -12.78 36.68 -22.31
N SER A 19 -13.16 36.83 -21.03
CA SER A 19 -12.38 36.32 -19.90
C SER A 19 -12.51 34.79 -19.87
N SER A 20 -11.51 34.07 -20.42
CA SER A 20 -11.40 32.63 -20.30
C SER A 20 -10.98 32.27 -18.88
N LEU A 21 -11.96 31.92 -18.04
CA LEU A 21 -11.72 31.35 -16.70
C LEU A 21 -11.21 29.92 -16.89
N ALA A 22 -9.86 29.74 -16.90
CA ALA A 22 -9.23 28.43 -16.92
C ALA A 22 -9.51 27.74 -15.57
N LEU A 23 -10.45 26.81 -15.54
CA LEU A 23 -10.71 25.95 -14.39
C LEU A 23 -9.56 24.97 -14.26
N LEU A 24 -8.60 25.24 -13.37
CA LEU A 24 -7.53 24.32 -13.03
C LEU A 24 -8.15 23.10 -12.33
N LEU A 25 -8.32 22.02 -13.08
CA LEU A 25 -8.68 20.71 -12.52
C LEU A 25 -7.49 20.22 -11.68
N VAL A 26 -7.55 20.49 -10.37
CA VAL A 26 -6.63 19.85 -9.41
C VAL A 26 -7.02 18.38 -9.32
N THR A 27 -6.32 17.53 -10.07
CA THR A 27 -6.45 16.09 -9.88
C THR A 27 -5.86 15.74 -8.51
N PRO A 28 -6.61 15.07 -7.61
CA PRO A 28 -6.03 14.63 -6.35
C PRO A 28 -4.87 13.68 -6.67
N ALA A 29 -3.67 13.99 -6.16
CA ALA A 29 -2.55 13.06 -6.22
C ALA A 29 -2.99 11.78 -5.52
N ALA A 30 -2.96 10.66 -6.24
CA ALA A 30 -3.21 9.36 -5.63
C ALA A 30 -2.16 9.17 -4.53
N ALA A 31 -2.62 9.11 -3.28
CA ALA A 31 -1.73 8.84 -2.15
C ALA A 31 -1.09 7.47 -2.39
N GLN A 32 0.25 7.43 -2.50
CA GLN A 32 0.98 6.18 -2.62
C GLN A 32 0.72 5.36 -1.36
N GLN A 33 0.38 4.07 -1.54
CA GLN A 33 0.24 3.14 -0.41
C GLN A 33 1.57 3.05 0.34
N PRO A 34 1.55 3.11 1.67
CA PRO A 34 2.75 2.97 2.47
C PRO A 34 3.43 1.63 2.19
N ILE A 35 4.74 1.66 1.94
CA ILE A 35 5.51 0.47 1.53
C ILE A 35 5.82 -0.38 2.76
N VAL A 36 5.39 -1.64 2.74
CA VAL A 36 5.81 -2.66 3.71
C VAL A 36 7.23 -3.10 3.38
N THR A 37 8.11 -3.12 4.38
CA THR A 37 9.49 -3.55 4.21
C THR A 37 9.75 -4.90 4.87
N ARG A 38 10.60 -5.72 4.23
CA ARG A 38 11.07 -7.00 4.74
C ARG A 38 12.57 -7.08 4.59
N LYS A 39 13.27 -7.39 5.68
CA LYS A 39 14.71 -7.57 5.70
C LYS A 39 15.05 -8.94 6.26
N ILE A 40 15.70 -9.78 5.46
CA ILE A 40 16.24 -11.06 5.93
C ILE A 40 17.42 -10.75 6.87
N LEU A 41 17.31 -11.20 8.11
CA LEU A 41 18.33 -11.05 9.14
C LEU A 41 19.26 -12.25 9.19
N LEU A 42 18.71 -13.44 8.93
CA LEU A 42 19.41 -14.70 8.89
C LEU A 42 18.76 -15.60 7.85
N ARG A 43 19.54 -16.34 7.10
CA ARG A 43 19.10 -17.42 6.20
C ARG A 43 20.05 -18.58 6.37
N GLU A 44 19.49 -19.75 6.64
CA GLU A 44 20.24 -20.98 6.82
C GLU A 44 19.48 -22.15 6.19
N ASP A 45 20.23 -23.16 5.76
CA ASP A 45 19.65 -24.44 5.40
C ASP A 45 18.98 -25.07 6.62
N SER A 46 17.74 -25.49 6.48
CA SER A 46 17.06 -26.13 7.60
C SER A 46 17.51 -27.59 7.74
N ALA A 47 17.36 -28.16 8.95
CA ALA A 47 17.55 -29.60 9.16
C ALA A 47 16.51 -30.46 8.41
N ILE A 48 15.49 -29.85 7.79
CA ILE A 48 14.46 -30.51 6.97
C ILE A 48 14.91 -30.44 5.51
N PRO A 49 15.22 -31.56 4.86
CA PRO A 49 15.68 -31.56 3.48
C PRO A 49 14.73 -30.82 2.53
N GLY A 50 15.26 -29.93 1.70
CA GLY A 50 14.51 -29.12 0.73
C GLY A 50 13.79 -27.91 1.33
N TYR A 51 14.15 -27.52 2.57
CA TYR A 51 13.63 -26.32 3.24
C TYR A 51 14.76 -25.42 3.74
N GLU A 52 14.56 -24.13 3.66
CA GLU A 52 15.41 -23.10 4.31
C GLU A 52 14.67 -22.47 5.49
N ALA A 53 15.43 -21.94 6.44
CA ALA A 53 14.95 -21.23 7.61
C ALA A 53 15.42 -19.78 7.54
N ASP A 54 14.47 -18.85 7.42
CA ASP A 54 14.73 -17.42 7.37
C ASP A 54 14.22 -16.72 8.62
N LEU A 55 15.03 -15.87 9.22
CA LEU A 55 14.58 -14.87 10.19
C LEU A 55 14.45 -13.52 9.48
N VAL A 56 13.26 -12.96 9.50
CA VAL A 56 12.90 -11.76 8.73
C VAL A 56 12.36 -10.68 9.66
N ALA A 57 12.92 -9.47 9.58
CA ALA A 57 12.31 -8.28 10.16
C ALA A 57 11.27 -7.74 9.17
N VAL A 58 10.05 -7.51 9.66
CA VAL A 58 8.93 -6.95 8.89
C VAL A 58 8.52 -5.63 9.53
N GLU A 59 8.37 -4.60 8.71
CA GLU A 59 7.81 -3.32 9.16
C GLU A 59 6.64 -2.92 8.26
N ILE A 60 5.49 -2.66 8.89
CA ILE A 60 4.28 -2.21 8.23
C ILE A 60 4.00 -0.78 8.73
N PRO A 61 4.23 0.26 7.91
CA PRO A 61 3.98 1.63 8.29
C PRO A 61 2.48 1.87 8.57
N ALA A 62 2.15 2.98 9.24
CA ALA A 62 0.77 3.37 9.49
C ALA A 62 -0.06 3.36 8.20
N GLY A 63 -1.21 2.69 8.18
CA GLY A 63 -2.06 2.50 7.00
C GLY A 63 -1.50 1.52 5.98
N GLY A 64 -0.34 0.89 6.22
CA GLY A 64 0.29 -0.07 5.31
C GLY A 64 -0.46 -1.40 5.27
N ARG A 65 -0.39 -2.05 4.10
CA ARG A 65 -1.01 -3.37 3.84
C ARG A 65 -0.03 -4.24 3.04
N GLU A 66 0.05 -5.53 3.40
CA GLU A 66 0.91 -6.48 2.69
C GLU A 66 0.32 -6.96 1.35
N GLY A 67 -0.99 -6.81 1.19
CA GLY A 67 -1.76 -7.46 0.15
C GLY A 67 -1.99 -8.95 0.46
N ARG A 68 -3.04 -9.51 -0.13
CA ARG A 68 -3.36 -10.94 0.05
C ARG A 68 -2.25 -11.79 -0.57
N HIS A 69 -1.71 -12.72 0.21
CA HIS A 69 -0.60 -13.55 -0.22
C HIS A 69 -0.56 -14.91 0.49
N THR A 70 0.34 -15.77 0.04
CA THR A 70 0.63 -17.09 0.61
C THR A 70 2.14 -17.28 0.78
N HIS A 71 2.52 -18.26 1.59
CA HIS A 71 3.91 -18.71 1.75
C HIS A 71 4.03 -20.20 1.37
N PRO A 72 5.18 -20.66 0.78
CA PRO A 72 5.41 -22.05 0.42
C PRO A 72 5.80 -22.93 1.62
N GLY A 73 5.62 -22.44 2.83
CA GLY A 73 5.97 -23.12 4.08
C GLY A 73 5.32 -22.46 5.28
N LEU A 74 5.74 -22.90 6.46
CA LEU A 74 5.26 -22.39 7.75
C LEU A 74 5.90 -21.03 8.06
N VAL A 75 5.10 -20.11 8.59
CA VAL A 75 5.59 -18.82 9.12
C VAL A 75 5.12 -18.61 10.55
N MET A 76 6.05 -18.29 11.45
CA MET A 76 5.78 -17.89 12.82
C MET A 76 6.12 -16.42 12.99
N ILE A 77 5.19 -15.64 13.53
CA ILE A 77 5.35 -14.20 13.73
C ILE A 77 5.34 -13.85 15.21
N TYR A 78 6.26 -12.99 15.62
CA TYR A 78 6.28 -12.30 16.91
C TYR A 78 6.15 -10.79 16.67
N VAL A 79 5.12 -10.16 17.20
CA VAL A 79 4.93 -8.71 17.11
C VAL A 79 5.80 -8.04 18.18
N GLN A 80 6.71 -7.18 17.74
CA GLN A 80 7.63 -6.44 18.63
C GLN A 80 7.06 -5.09 19.06
N GLU A 81 6.42 -4.38 18.09
CA GLU A 81 5.87 -3.04 18.29
C GLU A 81 4.56 -2.87 17.51
N GLY A 82 3.65 -2.06 18.06
CA GLY A 82 2.40 -1.70 17.40
C GLY A 82 1.30 -2.76 17.53
N ALA A 83 0.35 -2.73 16.60
CA ALA A 83 -0.78 -3.66 16.53
C ALA A 83 -1.02 -4.09 15.08
N LEU A 84 -0.72 -5.34 14.78
CA LEU A 84 -0.90 -5.95 13.47
C LEU A 84 -2.31 -6.55 13.38
N THR A 85 -3.08 -6.15 12.39
CA THR A 85 -4.36 -6.80 12.07
C THR A 85 -4.12 -7.84 10.97
N LEU A 86 -4.62 -9.05 11.19
CA LEU A 86 -4.47 -10.19 10.29
C LEU A 86 -5.84 -10.63 9.77
N ASP A 87 -6.03 -10.54 8.47
CA ASP A 87 -7.10 -11.22 7.76
C ASP A 87 -6.57 -12.58 7.30
N TYR A 88 -7.27 -13.65 7.67
CA TYR A 88 -6.85 -15.03 7.40
C TYR A 88 -8.02 -15.81 6.81
N GLU A 89 -7.81 -16.46 5.68
CA GLU A 89 -8.85 -17.23 5.01
C GLU A 89 -9.42 -18.33 5.91
N GLY A 90 -10.75 -18.29 6.09
CA GLY A 90 -11.47 -19.26 6.93
C GLY A 90 -11.40 -18.99 8.44
N LYS A 91 -10.81 -17.86 8.88
CA LYS A 91 -10.77 -17.44 10.29
C LYS A 91 -11.30 -16.00 10.43
N PRO A 92 -11.85 -15.62 11.60
CA PRO A 92 -12.15 -14.21 11.89
C PRO A 92 -10.89 -13.34 11.82
N THR A 93 -11.05 -12.10 11.39
CA THR A 93 -9.99 -11.08 11.49
C THR A 93 -9.56 -10.93 12.95
N ALA A 94 -8.25 -10.92 13.20
CA ALA A 94 -7.67 -10.81 14.53
C ALA A 94 -6.63 -9.69 14.59
N THR A 95 -6.43 -9.09 15.76
CA THR A 95 -5.39 -8.08 15.99
C THR A 95 -4.40 -8.60 17.03
N TYR A 96 -3.12 -8.60 16.64
CA TYR A 96 -1.97 -9.02 17.45
C TYR A 96 -1.17 -7.78 17.86
N ARG A 97 -0.91 -7.63 19.14
CA ARG A 97 -0.19 -6.49 19.73
C ARG A 97 1.25 -6.88 20.08
N ALA A 98 2.06 -5.90 20.45
CA ALA A 98 3.41 -6.15 20.94
C ALA A 98 3.41 -7.23 22.03
N GLY A 99 4.24 -8.28 21.85
CA GLY A 99 4.30 -9.48 22.69
C GLY A 99 3.47 -10.66 22.21
N ASP A 100 2.50 -10.43 21.31
CA ASP A 100 1.69 -11.51 20.75
C ASP A 100 2.41 -12.28 19.64
N THR A 101 1.98 -13.52 19.46
CA THR A 101 2.48 -14.42 18.40
C THR A 101 1.33 -15.04 17.62
N PHE A 102 1.59 -15.35 16.37
CA PHE A 102 0.72 -16.18 15.55
C PHE A 102 1.52 -16.97 14.53
N TYR A 103 0.91 -17.96 13.90
CA TYR A 103 1.53 -18.68 12.79
C TYR A 103 0.61 -18.70 11.57
N VAL A 104 1.23 -18.87 10.39
CA VAL A 104 0.55 -19.01 9.12
C VAL A 104 0.91 -20.37 8.54
N GLU A 105 -0.13 -21.14 8.22
CA GLU A 105 0.01 -22.47 7.61
C GLU A 105 0.47 -22.34 6.14
N PRO A 106 1.23 -23.33 5.60
CA PRO A 106 1.64 -23.32 4.22
C PRO A 106 0.45 -23.17 3.25
N GLY A 107 0.59 -22.28 2.27
CA GLY A 107 -0.39 -22.07 1.21
C GLY A 107 -1.69 -21.35 1.64
N LYS A 108 -1.86 -20.98 2.89
CA LYS A 108 -3.05 -20.25 3.34
C LYS A 108 -3.00 -18.78 2.95
N VAL A 109 -4.10 -18.30 2.36
CA VAL A 109 -4.23 -16.89 1.97
C VAL A 109 -4.46 -16.04 3.22
N HIS A 110 -3.66 -15.01 3.35
CA HIS A 110 -3.78 -14.03 4.45
C HIS A 110 -3.25 -12.67 4.03
N GLU A 111 -3.53 -11.66 4.86
CA GLU A 111 -3.02 -10.30 4.70
C GLU A 111 -2.79 -9.68 6.08
N GLY A 112 -1.56 -9.25 6.34
CA GLY A 112 -1.23 -8.38 7.47
C GLY A 112 -1.41 -6.92 7.10
N HIS A 113 -2.03 -6.12 7.99
CA HIS A 113 -2.16 -4.69 7.77
C HIS A 113 -2.13 -3.90 9.09
N ASN A 114 -1.79 -2.63 8.99
CA ASN A 114 -1.67 -1.71 10.11
C ASN A 114 -2.76 -0.64 10.03
N ASN A 115 -3.78 -0.77 10.87
CA ASN A 115 -4.87 0.21 10.99
C ASN A 115 -4.56 1.32 12.01
N GLY A 116 -3.38 1.28 12.64
CA GLY A 116 -2.93 2.27 13.63
C GLY A 116 -2.22 3.46 12.98
N ASN A 117 -1.72 4.34 13.83
CA ASN A 117 -1.00 5.55 13.44
C ASN A 117 0.52 5.49 13.72
N THR A 118 1.01 4.37 14.23
CA THR A 118 2.44 4.08 14.44
C THR A 118 2.83 2.83 13.66
N PRO A 119 4.10 2.67 13.25
CA PRO A 119 4.55 1.47 12.57
C PRO A 119 4.33 0.21 13.41
N VAL A 120 4.01 -0.90 12.74
CA VAL A 120 4.10 -2.26 13.29
C VAL A 120 5.47 -2.81 12.95
N LYS A 121 6.18 -3.36 13.94
CA LYS A 121 7.40 -4.13 13.73
C LYS A 121 7.22 -5.55 14.23
N ALA A 122 7.64 -6.51 13.43
CA ALA A 122 7.53 -7.92 13.75
C ALA A 122 8.78 -8.68 13.32
N LEU A 123 9.03 -9.81 13.98
CA LEU A 123 9.97 -10.83 13.53
C LEU A 123 9.18 -12.01 13.00
N GLY A 124 9.52 -12.46 11.79
CA GLY A 124 8.99 -13.65 11.18
C GLY A 124 10.06 -14.72 11.06
N THR A 125 9.77 -15.93 11.55
CA THR A 125 10.55 -17.13 11.23
C THR A 125 9.82 -17.90 10.14
N PHE A 126 10.46 -18.03 8.98
CA PHE A 126 9.95 -18.68 7.80
C PHE A 126 10.66 -20.02 7.61
N ILE A 127 9.92 -21.11 7.60
CA ILE A 127 10.42 -22.45 7.21
C ILE A 127 9.78 -22.77 5.87
N VAL A 128 10.49 -22.45 4.79
CA VAL A 128 9.94 -22.42 3.44
C VAL A 128 10.72 -23.35 2.50
N LYS A 129 10.08 -23.78 1.42
CA LYS A 129 10.74 -24.64 0.41
C LYS A 129 11.84 -23.84 -0.28
N GLU A 130 13.02 -24.46 -0.39
CA GLU A 130 14.14 -23.93 -1.16
C GLU A 130 13.76 -23.63 -2.61
N GLY A 131 14.30 -22.54 -3.14
CA GLY A 131 14.12 -22.14 -4.54
C GLY A 131 12.71 -21.61 -4.87
N MET A 132 11.80 -21.54 -3.91
CA MET A 132 10.49 -20.92 -4.11
C MET A 132 10.47 -19.47 -3.57
N PRO A 133 9.68 -18.57 -4.20
CA PRO A 133 9.46 -17.25 -3.64
C PRO A 133 8.90 -17.34 -2.22
N MET A 134 9.51 -16.64 -1.26
CA MET A 134 9.05 -16.59 0.13
C MET A 134 7.57 -16.18 0.24
N THR A 135 7.11 -15.32 -0.66
CA THR A 135 5.75 -14.77 -0.69
C THR A 135 5.22 -14.79 -2.12
N SER A 136 4.00 -15.26 -2.31
CA SER A 136 3.28 -15.23 -3.59
C SER A 136 1.98 -14.45 -3.44
N GLN A 137 1.83 -13.37 -4.20
CA GLN A 137 0.62 -12.53 -4.18
C GLN A 137 -0.58 -13.28 -4.77
N VAL A 138 -1.76 -13.09 -4.17
CA VAL A 138 -3.04 -13.63 -4.62
C VAL A 138 -3.91 -12.46 -5.11
N ARG A 139 -4.46 -12.62 -6.30
CA ARG A 139 -5.36 -11.63 -6.93
C ARG A 139 -6.81 -11.82 -6.48
#